data_4bc3ee15fd409b13919b28b306d42c3b
#
_entry.id   4bc3ee15fd409b13919b28b306d42c3b
#
_cell.length_a   1.000
_cell.length_b   1.000
_cell.length_c   1.000
_cell.angle_alpha   90.00
_cell.angle_beta   90.00
_cell.angle_gamma   90.00
#
_symmetry.space_group_name_H-M   'P 1'
#
loop_
_entity.id
_entity.type
_entity.pdbx_description
1 polymer ?
#
loop_
_entity_poly.entity_id
_entity_poly.type
_entity_poly.pdbx_seq_one_letter_code
_entity_poly.pdbx_strand_id
1 'polypeptide(L)'
;MGLAKRIIPCLDVKDGETVKGVNFVGLRSAGDPVELGKAYSEQGADELVFLDITASFEGRKTFTAMVTRVAREINIPFTVGGGINELADVERMLMAGADKVSMNSAAIRHPELIEETAKRFGSQVCVVAIDARFDDDGWFAYVKGGRERTERGLFEWAREAQERGAGEILFTSMNHDGVKQGYANEALARLADELNIPIIASGGAGAKEHFRDAFTLGHADAALAASVFHFGEIPIQELKQYLHNEGINVRL
;
A
#
# COMPACT_ATOMS: atom_id res chain seq x y z
N MET A 1 -9.70 -24.16 -3.09
CA MET A 1 -8.48 -23.35 -3.23
C MET A 1 -8.88 -21.90 -2.92
N GLY A 2 -8.21 -21.23 -1.97
CA GLY A 2 -8.42 -19.81 -1.71
C GLY A 2 -7.85 -18.93 -2.83
N LEU A 3 -8.14 -17.61 -2.80
CA LEU A 3 -7.53 -16.64 -3.70
C LEU A 3 -6.00 -16.64 -3.53
N ALA A 4 -5.27 -16.38 -4.61
CA ALA A 4 -3.83 -16.25 -4.54
C ALA A 4 -3.42 -15.01 -3.72
N LYS A 5 -2.43 -15.16 -2.84
CA LYS A 5 -1.84 -14.06 -2.09
C LYS A 5 -1.00 -13.18 -3.02
N ARG A 6 -1.00 -11.88 -2.82
CA ARG A 6 -0.35 -10.89 -3.70
C ARG A 6 0.93 -10.35 -3.07
N ILE A 7 1.98 -10.24 -3.87
CA ILE A 7 3.25 -9.58 -3.51
C ILE A 7 3.29 -8.24 -4.21
N ILE A 8 3.40 -7.16 -3.43
CA ILE A 8 3.22 -5.78 -3.89
C ILE A 8 4.46 -4.93 -3.57
N PRO A 9 5.33 -4.64 -4.54
CA PRO A 9 6.33 -3.59 -4.39
C PRO A 9 5.70 -2.21 -4.24
N CYS A 10 6.23 -1.39 -3.31
CA CYS A 10 5.83 0.00 -3.09
C CYS A 10 6.95 0.96 -3.46
N LEU A 11 6.64 1.96 -4.25
CA LEU A 11 7.56 3.01 -4.69
C LEU A 11 7.11 4.37 -4.11
N ASP A 12 7.90 4.92 -3.18
CA ASP A 12 7.74 6.29 -2.73
C ASP A 12 8.31 7.22 -3.79
N VAL A 13 7.51 8.12 -4.33
CA VAL A 13 7.91 9.05 -5.40
C VAL A 13 7.96 10.48 -4.85
N LYS A 14 9.08 11.15 -5.08
CA LYS A 14 9.26 12.57 -4.77
C LYS A 14 9.85 13.29 -5.98
N ASP A 15 9.18 14.35 -6.42
CA ASP A 15 9.62 15.18 -7.54
C ASP A 15 9.91 14.38 -8.82
N GLY A 16 9.20 13.26 -9.05
CA GLY A 16 9.33 12.39 -10.22
C GLY A 16 10.39 11.29 -10.12
N GLU A 17 11.09 11.17 -8.99
CA GLU A 17 12.07 10.11 -8.72
C GLU A 17 11.57 9.16 -7.61
N THR A 18 11.89 7.88 -7.73
CA THR A 18 11.70 6.94 -6.63
C THR A 18 12.73 7.23 -5.55
N VAL A 19 12.26 7.37 -4.31
CA VAL A 19 13.12 7.64 -3.16
C VAL A 19 12.87 6.62 -2.06
N LYS A 20 13.88 6.37 -1.24
CA LYS A 20 13.76 5.56 -0.03
C LYS A 20 14.53 6.18 1.13
N GLY A 21 13.89 6.19 2.29
CA GLY A 21 14.47 6.63 3.56
C GLY A 21 13.88 5.81 4.71
N VAL A 22 14.45 5.97 5.89
CA VAL A 22 13.86 5.42 7.13
C VAL A 22 12.92 6.49 7.70
N ASN A 23 11.66 6.16 7.92
CA ASN A 23 10.63 7.09 8.40
C ASN A 23 10.58 8.42 7.60
N PHE A 24 10.71 8.34 6.27
CA PHE A 24 10.75 9.50 5.35
C PHE A 24 11.91 10.50 5.62
N VAL A 25 12.93 10.10 6.35
CA VAL A 25 14.13 10.91 6.63
C VAL A 25 15.35 10.32 5.90
N GLY A 26 16.26 11.18 5.46
CA GLY A 26 17.48 10.74 4.75
C GLY A 26 17.20 10.08 3.40
N LEU A 27 16.24 10.61 2.64
CA LEU A 27 15.83 10.07 1.34
C LEU A 27 17.01 9.93 0.38
N ARG A 28 17.15 8.76 -0.24
CA ARG A 28 18.10 8.45 -1.31
C ARG A 28 17.32 8.07 -2.56
N SER A 29 17.77 8.49 -3.73
CA SER A 29 17.20 8.05 -5.01
C SER A 29 17.37 6.53 -5.16
N ALA A 30 16.30 5.86 -5.56
CA ALA A 30 16.28 4.43 -5.89
C ALA A 30 16.14 4.20 -7.42
N GLY A 31 15.97 5.27 -8.21
CA GLY A 31 15.89 5.21 -9.67
C GLY A 31 14.61 5.79 -10.27
N ASP A 32 14.48 5.67 -11.59
CA ASP A 32 13.27 6.10 -12.31
C ASP A 32 12.08 5.16 -11.95
N PRO A 33 10.93 5.72 -11.51
CA PRO A 33 9.78 4.91 -11.10
C PRO A 33 9.17 4.10 -12.25
N VAL A 34 9.32 4.51 -13.49
CA VAL A 34 8.80 3.80 -14.67
C VAL A 34 9.66 2.55 -14.92
N GLU A 35 10.97 2.69 -14.91
CA GLU A 35 11.90 1.57 -15.09
C GLU A 35 11.79 0.54 -13.95
N LEU A 36 11.66 1.02 -12.72
CA LEU A 36 11.45 0.13 -11.56
C LEU A 36 10.10 -0.59 -11.64
N GLY A 37 9.03 0.12 -12.00
CA GLY A 37 7.70 -0.47 -12.17
C GLY A 37 7.70 -1.58 -13.23
N LYS A 38 8.35 -1.32 -14.39
CA LYS A 38 8.55 -2.30 -15.45
C LYS A 38 9.33 -3.51 -14.96
N ALA A 39 10.46 -3.30 -14.31
CA ALA A 39 11.29 -4.37 -13.78
C ALA A 39 10.53 -5.25 -12.78
N TYR A 40 9.72 -4.68 -11.88
CA TYR A 40 8.91 -5.45 -10.95
C TYR A 40 7.78 -6.23 -11.63
N SER A 41 7.15 -5.64 -12.65
CA SER A 41 6.15 -6.33 -13.47
C SER A 41 6.77 -7.55 -14.16
N GLU A 42 7.96 -7.40 -14.76
CA GLU A 42 8.71 -8.49 -15.41
C GLU A 42 9.22 -9.55 -14.41
N GLN A 43 9.52 -9.15 -13.16
CA GLN A 43 9.90 -10.06 -12.08
C GLN A 43 8.70 -10.81 -11.47
N GLY A 44 7.48 -10.56 -11.95
CA GLY A 44 6.29 -11.26 -11.51
C GLY A 44 5.64 -10.70 -10.24
N ALA A 45 5.79 -9.39 -9.95
CA ALA A 45 4.95 -8.73 -8.97
C ALA A 45 3.47 -8.90 -9.34
N ASP A 46 2.60 -9.00 -8.33
CA ASP A 46 1.16 -9.18 -8.58
C ASP A 46 0.44 -7.85 -8.75
N GLU A 47 0.97 -6.80 -8.17
CA GLU A 47 0.43 -5.44 -8.14
C GLU A 47 1.57 -4.47 -7.77
N LEU A 48 1.42 -3.18 -8.08
CA LEU A 48 2.35 -2.12 -7.65
C LEU A 48 1.61 -1.03 -6.86
N VAL A 49 2.31 -0.39 -5.94
CA VAL A 49 1.82 0.82 -5.26
C VAL A 49 2.83 1.95 -5.48
N PHE A 50 2.32 3.10 -5.92
CA PHE A 50 3.07 4.35 -6.03
C PHE A 50 2.51 5.37 -5.05
N LEU A 51 3.36 5.91 -4.18
CA LEU A 51 2.97 6.93 -3.19
C LEU A 51 3.67 8.25 -3.51
N ASP A 52 2.88 9.26 -3.91
CA ASP A 52 3.36 10.63 -4.03
C ASP A 52 3.60 11.23 -2.64
N ILE A 53 4.85 11.43 -2.30
CA ILE A 53 5.26 12.11 -1.06
C ILE A 53 5.66 13.56 -1.29
N THR A 54 5.36 14.11 -2.48
CA THR A 54 5.66 15.49 -2.86
C THR A 54 4.61 16.45 -2.29
N ALA A 55 5.03 17.54 -1.67
CA ALA A 55 4.14 18.50 -1.03
C ALA A 55 3.63 19.61 -1.98
N SER A 56 4.21 19.78 -3.21
CA SER A 56 3.95 20.93 -4.07
C SER A 56 2.90 20.67 -5.16
N PHE A 57 2.26 21.74 -5.66
CA PHE A 57 1.31 21.68 -6.79
C PHE A 57 2.01 21.28 -8.11
N GLU A 58 3.23 21.73 -8.35
CA GLU A 58 4.02 21.38 -9.54
C GLU A 58 4.42 19.90 -9.52
N GLY A 59 4.78 19.37 -8.35
CA GLY A 59 5.07 17.96 -8.16
C GLY A 59 3.87 17.06 -8.49
N ARG A 60 2.65 17.46 -8.20
CA ARG A 60 1.44 16.70 -8.57
C ARG A 60 1.22 16.57 -10.08
N LYS A 61 1.56 17.58 -10.87
CA LYS A 61 1.53 17.48 -12.35
C LYS A 61 2.57 16.49 -12.86
N THR A 62 3.79 16.58 -12.31
CA THR A 62 4.88 15.64 -12.62
C THR A 62 4.49 14.22 -12.27
N PHE A 63 3.87 14.03 -11.11
CA PHE A 63 3.39 12.73 -10.65
C PHE A 63 2.31 12.15 -11.59
N THR A 64 1.30 12.94 -12.00
CA THR A 64 0.27 12.50 -12.96
C THR A 64 0.89 12.08 -14.29
N ALA A 65 1.86 12.83 -14.80
CA ALA A 65 2.57 12.46 -16.03
C ALA A 65 3.37 11.17 -15.87
N MET A 66 3.98 10.95 -14.70
CA MET A 66 4.65 9.69 -14.36
C MET A 66 3.67 8.52 -14.33
N VAL A 67 2.51 8.67 -13.67
CA VAL A 67 1.45 7.64 -13.67
C VAL A 67 1.08 7.21 -15.08
N THR A 68 0.90 8.17 -16.00
CA THR A 68 0.59 7.87 -17.41
C THR A 68 1.74 7.11 -18.11
N ARG A 69 2.99 7.39 -17.78
CA ARG A 69 4.14 6.65 -18.33
C ARG A 69 4.18 5.22 -17.79
N VAL A 70 4.00 5.04 -16.48
CA VAL A 70 3.95 3.73 -15.82
C VAL A 70 2.86 2.87 -16.45
N ALA A 71 1.63 3.40 -16.59
CA ALA A 71 0.49 2.67 -17.15
C ALA A 71 0.72 2.09 -18.57
N ARG A 72 1.67 2.65 -19.31
CA ARG A 72 2.03 2.16 -20.66
C ARG A 72 3.06 1.05 -20.66
N GLU A 73 3.82 0.92 -19.60
CA GLU A 73 4.99 0.02 -19.52
C GLU A 73 4.71 -1.25 -18.69
N ILE A 74 3.63 -1.26 -17.89
CA ILE A 74 3.28 -2.40 -17.03
C ILE A 74 1.97 -3.04 -17.47
N ASN A 75 1.79 -4.33 -17.14
CA ASN A 75 0.59 -5.11 -17.44
C ASN A 75 -0.04 -5.73 -16.19
N ILE A 76 0.35 -5.26 -15.02
CA ILE A 76 -0.21 -5.63 -13.71
C ILE A 76 -0.96 -4.46 -13.11
N PRO A 77 -1.97 -4.68 -12.26
CA PRO A 77 -2.69 -3.60 -11.59
C PRO A 77 -1.77 -2.72 -10.77
N PHE A 78 -2.05 -1.43 -10.70
CA PHE A 78 -1.34 -0.55 -9.81
C PHE A 78 -2.22 0.47 -9.10
N THR A 79 -1.85 0.72 -7.87
CA THR A 79 -2.50 1.65 -6.97
C THR A 79 -1.67 2.93 -6.85
N VAL A 80 -2.32 4.06 -6.89
CA VAL A 80 -1.70 5.38 -6.72
C VAL A 80 -2.21 6.03 -5.45
N GLY A 81 -1.29 6.47 -4.58
CA GLY A 81 -1.61 7.17 -3.34
C GLY A 81 -0.81 8.47 -3.19
N GLY A 82 -1.17 9.23 -2.16
CA GLY A 82 -0.59 10.54 -1.90
C GLY A 82 -1.29 11.67 -2.66
N GLY A 83 -1.57 12.77 -1.96
CA GLY A 83 -2.17 13.96 -2.56
C GLY A 83 -3.63 13.84 -3.02
N ILE A 84 -4.31 12.74 -2.78
CA ILE A 84 -5.74 12.53 -3.09
C ILE A 84 -6.56 13.20 -1.98
N ASN A 85 -7.28 14.28 -2.31
CA ASN A 85 -8.06 15.05 -1.33
C ASN A 85 -9.54 15.19 -1.71
N GLU A 86 -9.89 15.00 -2.97
CA GLU A 86 -11.24 15.17 -3.51
C GLU A 86 -11.50 14.20 -4.67
N LEU A 87 -12.77 14.05 -5.04
CA LEU A 87 -13.18 13.12 -6.11
C LEU A 87 -12.54 13.44 -7.46
N ALA A 88 -12.25 14.72 -7.74
CA ALA A 88 -11.54 15.13 -8.95
C ALA A 88 -10.09 14.62 -9.00
N ASP A 89 -9.43 14.47 -7.84
CA ASP A 89 -8.10 13.86 -7.76
C ASP A 89 -8.17 12.38 -8.11
N VAL A 90 -9.18 11.67 -7.58
CA VAL A 90 -9.44 10.26 -7.91
C VAL A 90 -9.62 10.09 -9.42
N GLU A 91 -10.55 10.86 -10.02
CA GLU A 91 -10.83 10.81 -11.47
C GLU A 91 -9.56 11.07 -12.28
N ARG A 92 -8.77 12.05 -11.89
CA ARG A 92 -7.49 12.38 -12.57
C ARG A 92 -6.50 11.22 -12.56
N MET A 93 -6.35 10.50 -11.44
CA MET A 93 -5.44 9.35 -11.36
C MET A 93 -5.94 8.17 -12.18
N LEU A 94 -7.23 7.89 -12.16
CA LEU A 94 -7.83 6.84 -12.98
C LEU A 94 -7.71 7.16 -14.49
N MET A 95 -7.95 8.41 -14.88
CA MET A 95 -7.76 8.86 -16.27
C MET A 95 -6.30 8.82 -16.71
N ALA A 96 -5.36 8.96 -15.78
CA ALA A 96 -3.93 8.78 -16.05
C ALA A 96 -3.52 7.32 -16.23
N GLY A 97 -4.40 6.37 -15.87
CA GLY A 97 -4.23 4.93 -16.06
C GLY A 97 -4.04 4.11 -14.79
N ALA A 98 -4.18 4.71 -13.59
CA ALA A 98 -4.20 3.95 -12.35
C ALA A 98 -5.44 3.04 -12.26
N ASP A 99 -5.30 1.83 -11.72
CA ASP A 99 -6.43 0.91 -11.48
C ASP A 99 -7.13 1.21 -10.16
N LYS A 100 -6.37 1.68 -9.17
CA LYS A 100 -6.86 1.99 -7.83
C LYS A 100 -6.23 3.27 -7.29
N VAL A 101 -6.91 3.89 -6.34
CA VAL A 101 -6.38 5.03 -5.57
C VAL A 101 -6.34 4.70 -4.09
N SER A 102 -5.28 5.16 -3.43
CA SER A 102 -5.10 4.98 -1.98
C SER A 102 -5.24 6.31 -1.25
N MET A 103 -6.13 6.33 -0.26
CA MET A 103 -6.47 7.51 0.54
C MET A 103 -6.23 7.25 2.02
N ASN A 104 -5.50 8.14 2.72
CA ASN A 104 -5.34 8.12 4.18
C ASN A 104 -5.92 9.40 4.79
N SER A 105 -5.13 10.47 4.86
CA SER A 105 -5.50 11.70 5.60
C SER A 105 -6.79 12.36 5.12
N ALA A 106 -7.08 12.29 3.82
CA ALA A 106 -8.31 12.82 3.26
C ALA A 106 -9.52 11.97 3.70
N ALA A 107 -9.40 10.65 3.65
CA ALA A 107 -10.45 9.75 4.08
C ALA A 107 -10.80 9.89 5.57
N ILE A 108 -9.80 10.16 6.43
CA ILE A 108 -10.04 10.42 7.86
C ILE A 108 -10.75 11.76 8.08
N ARG A 109 -10.38 12.81 7.32
CA ARG A 109 -10.99 14.15 7.47
C ARG A 109 -12.36 14.26 6.81
N HIS A 110 -12.56 13.58 5.70
CA HIS A 110 -13.76 13.59 4.86
C HIS A 110 -14.14 12.16 4.49
N PRO A 111 -14.70 11.37 5.43
CA PRO A 111 -15.04 9.96 5.20
C PRO A 111 -16.02 9.74 4.04
N GLU A 112 -16.84 10.74 3.72
CA GLU A 112 -17.75 10.75 2.57
C GLU A 112 -17.03 10.58 1.23
N LEU A 113 -15.74 10.93 1.13
CA LEU A 113 -14.94 10.73 -0.07
C LEU A 113 -14.82 9.24 -0.45
N ILE A 114 -14.82 8.35 0.56
CA ILE A 114 -14.83 6.89 0.34
C ILE A 114 -16.12 6.50 -0.38
N GLU A 115 -17.28 6.96 0.13
CA GLU A 115 -18.60 6.65 -0.44
C GLU A 115 -18.75 7.21 -1.87
N GLU A 116 -18.33 8.45 -2.08
CA GLU A 116 -18.40 9.11 -3.39
C GLU A 116 -17.52 8.38 -4.41
N THR A 117 -16.31 7.96 -4.00
CA THR A 117 -15.40 7.18 -4.86
C THR A 117 -16.03 5.83 -5.20
N ALA A 118 -16.50 5.10 -4.19
CA ALA A 118 -17.11 3.79 -4.39
C ALA A 118 -18.38 3.85 -5.26
N LYS A 119 -19.24 4.85 -5.05
CA LYS A 119 -20.45 5.05 -5.86
C LYS A 119 -20.17 5.39 -7.31
N ARG A 120 -19.13 6.19 -7.57
CA ARG A 120 -18.83 6.68 -8.92
C ARG A 120 -17.99 5.70 -9.73
N PHE A 121 -17.03 5.04 -9.12
CA PHE A 121 -16.02 4.22 -9.80
C PHE A 121 -16.03 2.75 -9.40
N GLY A 122 -16.79 2.39 -8.38
CA GLY A 122 -16.81 1.05 -7.78
C GLY A 122 -15.88 0.93 -6.58
N SER A 123 -16.24 0.08 -5.61
CA SER A 123 -15.45 -0.12 -4.38
C SER A 123 -14.03 -0.64 -4.67
N GLN A 124 -13.87 -1.46 -5.73
CA GLN A 124 -12.57 -2.03 -6.13
C GLN A 124 -11.51 -0.97 -6.46
N VAL A 125 -11.89 0.28 -6.74
CA VAL A 125 -10.98 1.39 -6.98
C VAL A 125 -10.46 2.01 -5.69
N CYS A 126 -11.22 1.87 -4.59
CA CYS A 126 -10.99 2.58 -3.35
C CYS A 126 -10.17 1.76 -2.36
N VAL A 127 -8.90 2.10 -2.17
CA VAL A 127 -8.04 1.56 -1.11
C VAL A 127 -7.96 2.59 0.00
N VAL A 128 -8.34 2.22 1.23
CA VAL A 128 -8.13 3.09 2.40
C VAL A 128 -6.83 2.68 3.08
N ALA A 129 -5.84 3.58 3.03
CA ALA A 129 -4.58 3.41 3.74
C ALA A 129 -4.73 3.86 5.19
N ILE A 130 -4.26 3.04 6.12
CA ILE A 130 -4.27 3.31 7.55
C ILE A 130 -2.85 3.13 8.08
N ASP A 131 -2.15 4.24 8.28
CA ASP A 131 -0.92 4.24 9.06
C ASP A 131 -1.33 4.24 10.53
N ALA A 132 -0.97 3.20 11.27
CA ALA A 132 -1.31 3.12 12.68
C ALA A 132 -0.12 2.74 13.55
N ARG A 133 -0.16 3.23 14.79
CA ARG A 133 0.82 2.93 15.82
C ARG A 133 0.12 2.33 17.01
N PHE A 134 0.75 1.30 17.58
CA PHE A 134 0.40 0.78 18.89
C PHE A 134 1.14 1.57 19.97
N ASP A 135 0.41 2.10 20.91
CA ASP A 135 0.92 2.77 22.12
C ASP A 135 0.23 2.20 23.37
N ASP A 136 0.44 2.81 24.54
CA ASP A 136 -0.07 2.30 25.83
C ASP A 136 -1.61 2.19 25.86
N ASP A 137 -2.32 2.97 25.04
CA ASP A 137 -3.79 3.00 24.96
C ASP A 137 -4.37 2.09 23.85
N GLY A 138 -3.52 1.53 22.96
CA GLY A 138 -3.93 0.67 21.85
C GLY A 138 -3.45 1.14 20.46
N TRP A 139 -4.13 0.68 19.42
CA TRP A 139 -3.82 1.03 18.05
C TRP A 139 -4.59 2.27 17.60
N PHE A 140 -3.88 3.33 17.19
CA PHE A 140 -4.48 4.57 16.68
C PHE A 140 -3.99 4.90 15.28
N ALA A 141 -4.91 5.42 14.46
CA ALA A 141 -4.61 5.89 13.10
C ALA A 141 -3.88 7.24 13.13
N TYR A 142 -2.95 7.40 12.19
CA TYR A 142 -2.14 8.61 12.01
C TYR A 142 -2.39 9.22 10.63
N VAL A 143 -2.25 10.53 10.56
CA VAL A 143 -2.35 11.32 9.34
C VAL A 143 -1.06 12.09 9.06
N LYS A 144 -1.02 12.80 7.92
CA LYS A 144 0.14 13.62 7.50
C LYS A 144 1.45 12.84 7.43
N GLY A 145 1.39 11.60 6.88
CA GLY A 145 2.57 10.74 6.78
C GLY A 145 3.10 10.30 8.14
N GLY A 146 2.22 9.91 9.06
CA GLY A 146 2.57 9.39 10.38
C GLY A 146 2.97 10.45 11.43
N ARG A 147 2.77 11.75 11.14
CA ARG A 147 3.22 12.84 12.02
C ARG A 147 2.18 13.25 13.06
N GLU A 148 0.91 12.94 12.86
CA GLU A 148 -0.18 13.41 13.71
C GLU A 148 -1.09 12.24 14.06
N ARG A 149 -1.18 11.93 15.36
CA ARG A 149 -2.11 10.94 15.89
C ARG A 149 -3.54 11.49 15.81
N THR A 150 -4.47 10.64 15.45
CA THR A 150 -5.89 10.94 15.52
C THR A 150 -6.54 10.27 16.73
N GLU A 151 -7.80 10.62 17.02
CA GLU A 151 -8.61 9.94 18.04
C GLU A 151 -9.25 8.64 17.51
N ARG A 152 -9.01 8.27 16.25
CA ARG A 152 -9.60 7.08 15.63
C ARG A 152 -8.75 5.85 15.92
N GLY A 153 -9.35 4.83 16.56
CA GLY A 153 -8.76 3.51 16.68
C GLY A 153 -8.66 2.82 15.31
N LEU A 154 -7.60 2.02 15.12
CA LEU A 154 -7.37 1.26 13.87
C LEU A 154 -8.58 0.43 13.45
N PHE A 155 -9.11 -0.38 14.36
CA PHE A 155 -10.14 -1.36 14.04
C PHE A 155 -11.51 -0.71 13.78
N GLU A 156 -11.87 0.28 14.59
CA GLU A 156 -13.09 1.08 14.41
C GLU A 156 -13.07 1.82 13.08
N TRP A 157 -11.92 2.42 12.75
CA TRP A 157 -11.75 3.16 11.50
C TRP A 157 -11.77 2.22 10.28
N ALA A 158 -11.14 1.06 10.36
CA ALA A 158 -11.15 0.08 9.28
C ALA A 158 -12.57 -0.45 8.99
N ARG A 159 -13.38 -0.70 10.04
CA ARG A 159 -14.79 -1.08 9.88
C ARG A 159 -15.62 0.04 9.25
N GLU A 160 -15.49 1.27 9.74
CA GLU A 160 -16.17 2.43 9.14
C GLU A 160 -15.78 2.61 7.68
N ALA A 161 -14.50 2.47 7.33
CA ALA A 161 -14.05 2.56 5.95
C ALA A 161 -14.69 1.49 5.05
N GLN A 162 -14.77 0.23 5.51
CA GLN A 162 -15.48 -0.84 4.80
C GLN A 162 -16.97 -0.51 4.61
N GLU A 163 -17.66 -0.07 5.66
CA GLU A 163 -19.08 0.27 5.62
C GLU A 163 -19.37 1.41 4.65
N ARG A 164 -18.42 2.34 4.49
CA ARG A 164 -18.50 3.44 3.52
C ARG A 164 -18.16 3.03 2.08
N GLY A 165 -17.70 1.80 1.87
CA GLY A 165 -17.47 1.25 0.54
C GLY A 165 -15.99 1.16 0.12
N ALA A 166 -15.04 1.16 1.06
CA ALA A 166 -13.66 0.80 0.76
C ALA A 166 -13.60 -0.62 0.19
N GLY A 167 -12.83 -0.81 -0.87
CA GLY A 167 -12.62 -2.12 -1.48
C GLY A 167 -11.45 -2.89 -0.90
N GLU A 168 -10.49 -2.21 -0.29
CA GLU A 168 -9.32 -2.80 0.39
C GLU A 168 -8.84 -1.89 1.52
N ILE A 169 -8.21 -2.49 2.53
CA ILE A 169 -7.45 -1.77 3.56
C ILE A 169 -5.96 -2.03 3.36
N LEU A 170 -5.18 -0.95 3.24
CA LEU A 170 -3.73 -0.98 3.29
C LEU A 170 -3.29 -0.57 4.70
N PHE A 171 -2.96 -1.55 5.54
CA PHE A 171 -2.55 -1.30 6.91
C PHE A 171 -1.02 -1.25 7.04
N THR A 172 -0.50 -0.08 7.41
CA THR A 172 0.93 0.11 7.73
C THR A 172 1.13 0.20 9.24
N SER A 173 1.84 -0.77 9.80
CA SER A 173 2.29 -0.68 11.19
C SER A 173 3.51 0.22 11.31
N MET A 174 3.33 1.39 11.93
CA MET A 174 4.42 2.36 12.15
C MET A 174 5.46 1.85 13.15
N ASN A 175 5.10 0.93 14.04
CA ASN A 175 6.04 0.29 14.97
C ASN A 175 7.02 -0.64 14.26
N HIS A 176 6.61 -1.21 13.11
CA HIS A 176 7.38 -2.19 12.37
C HIS A 176 8.02 -1.60 11.11
N ASP A 177 7.54 -0.45 10.61
CA ASP A 177 8.03 0.13 9.35
C ASP A 177 9.50 0.52 9.44
N GLY A 178 10.29 0.00 8.49
CA GLY A 178 11.75 0.16 8.45
C GLY A 178 12.55 -0.70 9.43
N VAL A 179 11.90 -1.43 10.35
CA VAL A 179 12.58 -2.22 11.40
C VAL A 179 13.03 -3.59 10.89
N LYS A 180 12.41 -4.13 9.83
CA LYS A 180 12.74 -5.45 9.23
C LYS A 180 12.59 -6.65 10.19
N GLN A 181 11.67 -6.60 11.13
CA GLN A 181 11.44 -7.65 12.13
C GLN A 181 10.08 -8.38 11.98
N GLY A 182 9.45 -8.25 10.84
CA GLY A 182 8.14 -8.85 10.54
C GLY A 182 7.00 -7.85 10.63
N TYR A 183 5.87 -8.24 10.04
CA TYR A 183 4.63 -7.47 10.04
C TYR A 183 3.92 -7.56 11.40
N ALA A 184 2.94 -6.68 11.65
CA ALA A 184 2.11 -6.69 12.86
C ALA A 184 1.03 -7.78 12.78
N ASN A 185 1.44 -9.05 12.83
CA ASN A 185 0.57 -10.20 12.52
C ASN A 185 -0.66 -10.28 13.43
N GLU A 186 -0.56 -9.94 14.72
CA GLU A 186 -1.72 -9.94 15.63
C GLU A 186 -2.78 -8.91 15.22
N ALA A 187 -2.34 -7.70 14.83
CA ALA A 187 -3.27 -6.67 14.36
C ALA A 187 -3.88 -7.03 12.99
N LEU A 188 -3.08 -7.62 12.10
CA LEU A 188 -3.54 -8.12 10.79
C LEU A 188 -4.59 -9.21 10.96
N ALA A 189 -4.35 -10.20 11.82
CA ALA A 189 -5.31 -11.28 12.10
C ALA A 189 -6.63 -10.73 12.62
N ARG A 190 -6.59 -9.78 13.55
CA ARG A 190 -7.79 -9.13 14.06
C ARG A 190 -8.54 -8.35 12.97
N LEU A 191 -7.83 -7.61 12.10
CA LEU A 191 -8.45 -6.95 10.94
C LEU A 191 -9.10 -7.97 10.00
N ALA A 192 -8.43 -9.09 9.72
CA ALA A 192 -8.96 -10.15 8.87
C ALA A 192 -10.20 -10.83 9.45
N ASP A 193 -10.29 -10.95 10.77
CA ASP A 193 -11.46 -11.51 11.47
C ASP A 193 -12.65 -10.53 11.48
N GLU A 194 -12.39 -9.23 11.53
CA GLU A 194 -13.42 -8.19 11.65
C GLU A 194 -13.93 -7.67 10.29
N LEU A 195 -13.15 -7.83 9.20
CA LEU A 195 -13.45 -7.25 7.88
C LEU A 195 -13.75 -8.35 6.84
N ASN A 196 -14.55 -7.98 5.83
CA ASN A 196 -14.87 -8.84 4.68
C ASN A 196 -14.21 -8.38 3.38
N ILE A 197 -13.33 -7.40 3.44
CA ILE A 197 -12.57 -6.87 2.31
C ILE A 197 -11.08 -7.22 2.46
N PRO A 198 -10.33 -7.32 1.36
CA PRO A 198 -8.93 -7.67 1.39
C PRO A 198 -8.08 -6.72 2.24
N ILE A 199 -7.07 -7.30 2.89
CA ILE A 199 -6.11 -6.56 3.72
C ILE A 199 -4.71 -6.69 3.12
N ILE A 200 -4.07 -5.56 2.90
CA ILE A 200 -2.68 -5.44 2.47
C ILE A 200 -1.82 -5.14 3.69
N ALA A 201 -0.93 -6.06 4.06
CA ALA A 201 0.02 -5.88 5.13
C ALA A 201 1.18 -4.97 4.70
N SER A 202 1.52 -3.97 5.50
CA SER A 202 2.64 -3.04 5.25
C SER A 202 3.41 -2.72 6.52
N GLY A 203 4.72 -2.49 6.37
CA GLY A 203 5.66 -2.18 7.46
C GLY A 203 6.20 -3.43 8.16
N GLY A 204 7.52 -3.65 8.06
CA GLY A 204 8.23 -4.71 8.78
C GLY A 204 8.90 -5.80 7.95
N ALA A 205 8.71 -5.82 6.63
CA ALA A 205 9.36 -6.81 5.75
C ALA A 205 10.89 -6.75 5.85
N GLY A 206 11.55 -7.90 6.07
CA GLY A 206 12.99 -8.02 6.16
C GLY A 206 13.52 -9.39 5.75
N ALA A 207 12.67 -10.43 5.77
CA ALA A 207 13.01 -11.80 5.39
C ALA A 207 11.81 -12.48 4.72
N LYS A 208 12.04 -13.58 3.99
CA LYS A 208 10.98 -14.35 3.27
C LYS A 208 9.94 -14.89 4.25
N GLU A 209 10.38 -15.30 5.43
CA GLU A 209 9.54 -15.78 6.53
C GLU A 209 8.50 -14.75 6.99
N HIS A 210 8.83 -13.47 6.96
CA HIS A 210 7.90 -12.40 7.35
C HIS A 210 6.68 -12.36 6.43
N PHE A 211 6.85 -12.60 5.14
CA PHE A 211 5.74 -12.70 4.19
C PHE A 211 4.89 -13.94 4.44
N ARG A 212 5.53 -15.11 4.70
CA ARG A 212 4.82 -16.32 5.10
C ARG A 212 3.95 -16.04 6.33
N ASP A 213 4.53 -15.44 7.36
CA ASP A 213 3.85 -15.18 8.64
C ASP A 213 2.72 -14.16 8.49
N ALA A 214 2.87 -13.14 7.63
CA ALA A 214 1.78 -12.23 7.29
C ALA A 214 0.57 -12.96 6.68
N PHE A 215 0.80 -13.99 5.87
CA PHE A 215 -0.26 -14.77 5.23
C PHE A 215 -0.84 -15.88 6.11
N THR A 216 -0.04 -16.48 6.98
CA THR A 216 -0.45 -17.63 7.81
C THR A 216 -0.91 -17.24 9.20
N LEU A 217 -0.23 -16.32 9.85
CA LEU A 217 -0.55 -15.80 11.18
C LEU A 217 -1.38 -14.52 11.12
N GLY A 218 -1.04 -13.63 10.20
CA GLY A 218 -1.73 -12.34 10.00
C GLY A 218 -2.96 -12.44 9.11
N HIS A 219 -3.18 -13.55 8.39
CA HIS A 219 -4.28 -13.78 7.44
C HIS A 219 -4.42 -12.71 6.34
N ALA A 220 -3.38 -11.91 6.11
CA ALA A 220 -3.39 -10.88 5.07
C ALA A 220 -3.62 -11.46 3.66
N ASP A 221 -4.23 -10.68 2.76
CA ASP A 221 -4.47 -11.06 1.36
C ASP A 221 -3.35 -10.62 0.43
N ALA A 222 -2.59 -9.63 0.87
CA ALA A 222 -1.41 -9.15 0.18
C ALA A 222 -0.35 -8.68 1.18
N ALA A 223 0.90 -8.69 0.73
CA ALA A 223 2.02 -8.15 1.50
C ALA A 223 2.77 -7.12 0.65
N LEU A 224 2.87 -5.92 1.18
CA LEU A 224 3.55 -4.78 0.56
C LEU A 224 4.92 -4.60 1.20
N ALA A 225 5.94 -4.39 0.37
CA ALA A 225 7.28 -4.05 0.81
C ALA A 225 7.98 -3.11 -0.17
N ALA A 226 8.98 -2.38 0.31
CA ALA A 226 9.74 -1.43 -0.49
C ALA A 226 11.24 -1.79 -0.48
N SER A 227 11.95 -1.53 0.61
CA SER A 227 13.42 -1.60 0.68
C SER A 227 13.99 -2.96 0.31
N VAL A 228 13.38 -4.06 0.74
CA VAL A 228 13.85 -5.43 0.44
C VAL A 228 13.84 -5.74 -1.05
N PHE A 229 12.94 -5.11 -1.82
CA PHE A 229 12.87 -5.23 -3.28
C PHE A 229 13.79 -4.21 -3.96
N HIS A 230 13.78 -2.94 -3.54
CA HIS A 230 14.60 -1.89 -4.15
C HIS A 230 16.10 -2.16 -4.09
N PHE A 231 16.56 -2.76 -3.00
CA PHE A 231 17.97 -3.11 -2.82
C PHE A 231 18.31 -4.53 -3.22
N GLY A 232 17.37 -5.27 -3.85
CA GLY A 232 17.59 -6.64 -4.32
C GLY A 232 17.88 -7.65 -3.21
N GLU A 233 17.49 -7.34 -1.95
CA GLU A 233 17.70 -8.23 -0.82
C GLU A 233 16.82 -9.49 -0.93
N ILE A 234 15.63 -9.35 -1.50
CA ILE A 234 14.70 -10.46 -1.75
C ILE A 234 14.19 -10.36 -3.19
N PRO A 235 14.65 -11.19 -4.13
CA PRO A 235 14.07 -11.27 -5.47
C PRO A 235 12.62 -11.80 -5.41
N ILE A 236 11.70 -11.16 -6.15
CA ILE A 236 10.26 -11.48 -6.09
C ILE A 236 9.99 -12.95 -6.49
N GLN A 237 10.64 -13.43 -7.54
CA GLN A 237 10.49 -14.83 -7.99
C GLN A 237 10.93 -15.84 -6.93
N GLU A 238 12.05 -15.57 -6.25
CA GLU A 238 12.52 -16.43 -5.17
C GLU A 238 11.59 -16.39 -3.95
N LEU A 239 11.03 -15.23 -3.62
CA LEU A 239 10.02 -15.10 -2.56
C LEU A 239 8.79 -15.94 -2.90
N LYS A 240 8.26 -15.81 -4.11
CA LYS A 240 7.09 -16.58 -4.53
C LYS A 240 7.34 -18.08 -4.55
N GLN A 241 8.51 -18.51 -5.01
CA GLN A 241 8.88 -19.91 -4.97
C GLN A 241 8.98 -20.43 -3.52
N TYR A 242 9.54 -19.64 -2.61
CA TYR A 242 9.58 -19.96 -1.18
C TYR A 242 8.16 -20.10 -0.62
N LEU A 243 7.29 -19.13 -0.84
CA LEU A 243 5.91 -19.14 -0.37
C LEU A 243 5.10 -20.32 -0.92
N HIS A 244 5.29 -20.65 -2.20
CA HIS A 244 4.68 -21.81 -2.83
C HIS A 244 5.13 -23.12 -2.16
N ASN A 245 6.42 -23.27 -1.85
CA ASN A 245 6.96 -24.43 -1.15
C ASN A 245 6.44 -24.55 0.28
N GLU A 246 6.11 -23.41 0.94
CA GLU A 246 5.45 -23.38 2.25
C GLU A 246 3.92 -23.64 2.16
N GLY A 247 3.40 -23.99 0.98
CA GLY A 247 1.98 -24.31 0.77
C GLY A 247 1.06 -23.09 0.62
N ILE A 248 1.61 -21.88 0.48
CA ILE A 248 0.84 -20.65 0.28
C ILE A 248 0.51 -20.51 -1.22
N ASN A 249 -0.76 -20.30 -1.53
CA ASN A 249 -1.21 -20.09 -2.90
C ASN A 249 -0.75 -18.71 -3.41
N VAL A 250 0.25 -18.68 -4.27
CA VAL A 250 0.78 -17.52 -5.01
C VAL A 250 0.83 -17.80 -6.50
N ARG A 251 0.81 -16.79 -7.34
CA ARG A 251 1.08 -16.92 -8.78
C ARG A 251 2.60 -16.99 -8.98
N LEU A 252 3.08 -18.00 -9.69
CA LEU A 252 4.49 -18.17 -10.07
C LEU A 252 4.75 -17.55 -11.44
#